data_972a596b23c0de460027d85f59200ebe
#
_entry.id   972a596b23c0de460027d85f59200ebe
#
_cell.length_a   1.000
_cell.length_b   1.000
_cell.length_c   1.000
_cell.angle_alpha   90.00
_cell.angle_beta   90.00
_cell.angle_gamma   90.00
#
_symmetry.space_group_name_H-M   'P 1'
#
loop_
_entity.id
_entity.type
_entity.pdbx_description
1 polymer ?
#
loop_
_entity_poly.entity_id
_entity_poly.type
_entity_poly.pdbx_seq_one_letter_code
_entity_poly.pdbx_strand_id
1 'polypeptide(L)'
;MGADHPYTLTVRNNLAVAYDAVGRFGEAIELFEQVLADRVRVLGADHPDTLNTRNSLAVAYDAVGRFGEAIELFERVLADRVRVLGADHPDTLNTRNNLASAYKSVGRFGEAIDAWEELLLDCQRVLGADHPDTLNTRNDLALAYHSVGRFGEAIELFERVLADRVRVLGPDHPDTLVTRSNLASTYFSVGRLGEAIELFEQVLAEREKILDPDHPKTLITRNNLASAYYSAGHFDEAIDALEKLLPDCQRVLGREHPLTKQVEKNLEVAKREMNPPDTPSPETGED
;
A
#
# COMPACT_ATOMS: atom_id res chain seq x y z
N MET A 1 39.46 -5.44 -3.23
CA MET A 1 39.02 -4.05 -2.95
C MET A 1 38.81 -3.93 -1.46
N GLY A 2 39.20 -2.82 -0.82
CA GLY A 2 39.05 -2.62 0.62
C GLY A 2 37.59 -2.35 1.03
N ALA A 3 37.31 -2.40 2.34
CA ALA A 3 35.96 -2.11 2.88
C ALA A 3 35.45 -0.72 2.52
N ASP A 4 36.33 0.26 2.41
CA ASP A 4 36.05 1.67 2.11
C ASP A 4 35.95 1.98 0.59
N HIS A 5 36.11 0.99 -0.26
CA HIS A 5 36.01 1.24 -1.70
C HIS A 5 34.56 1.57 -2.09
N PRO A 6 34.29 2.63 -2.87
CA PRO A 6 32.93 3.04 -3.23
C PRO A 6 32.07 1.90 -3.78
N TYR A 7 32.62 1.03 -4.61
CA TYR A 7 31.93 -0.17 -5.12
C TYR A 7 31.53 -1.14 -3.98
N THR A 8 32.40 -1.35 -2.99
CA THR A 8 32.08 -2.21 -1.83
C THR A 8 30.92 -1.62 -1.02
N LEU A 9 30.90 -0.29 -0.83
CA LEU A 9 29.81 0.41 -0.15
C LEU A 9 28.49 0.30 -0.94
N THR A 10 28.55 0.38 -2.26
CA THR A 10 27.37 0.17 -3.11
C THR A 10 26.81 -1.25 -3.00
N VAL A 11 27.68 -2.27 -3.02
CA VAL A 11 27.26 -3.68 -2.85
C VAL A 11 26.63 -3.90 -1.48
N ARG A 12 27.21 -3.35 -0.41
CA ARG A 12 26.65 -3.44 0.95
C ARG A 12 25.28 -2.72 1.04
N ASN A 13 25.15 -1.56 0.42
CA ASN A 13 23.86 -0.86 0.34
C ASN A 13 22.80 -1.70 -0.39
N ASN A 14 23.15 -2.30 -1.52
CA ASN A 14 22.21 -3.13 -2.28
C ASN A 14 21.84 -4.42 -1.50
N LEU A 15 22.75 -4.96 -0.69
CA LEU A 15 22.44 -6.06 0.21
C LEU A 15 21.44 -5.63 1.29
N ALA A 16 21.58 -4.42 1.86
CA ALA A 16 20.62 -3.88 2.82
C ALA A 16 19.23 -3.71 2.19
N VAL A 17 19.16 -3.19 0.94
CA VAL A 17 17.90 -3.11 0.16
C VAL A 17 17.31 -4.51 -0.07
N ALA A 18 18.12 -5.51 -0.35
CA ALA A 18 17.64 -6.89 -0.53
C ALA A 18 17.10 -7.48 0.79
N TYR A 19 17.72 -7.21 1.93
CA TYR A 19 17.19 -7.59 3.25
C TYR A 19 15.84 -6.92 3.53
N ASP A 20 15.73 -5.63 3.26
CA ASP A 20 14.48 -4.87 3.41
C ASP A 20 13.35 -5.47 2.55
N ALA A 21 13.64 -5.76 1.29
CA ALA A 21 12.68 -6.33 0.33
C ALA A 21 12.13 -7.71 0.74
N VAL A 22 12.90 -8.49 1.51
CA VAL A 22 12.46 -9.80 2.03
C VAL A 22 11.95 -9.74 3.47
N GLY A 23 11.74 -8.53 4.03
CA GLY A 23 11.19 -8.32 5.37
C GLY A 23 12.19 -8.55 6.52
N ARG A 24 13.50 -8.66 6.22
CA ARG A 24 14.56 -8.76 7.22
C ARG A 24 15.01 -7.36 7.66
N PHE A 25 14.04 -6.59 8.17
CA PHE A 25 14.22 -5.17 8.46
C PHE A 25 15.33 -4.87 9.48
N GLY A 26 15.49 -5.69 10.51
CA GLY A 26 16.56 -5.49 11.51
C GLY A 26 17.94 -5.50 10.89
N GLU A 27 18.22 -6.49 10.03
CA GLU A 27 19.49 -6.65 9.33
C GLU A 27 19.68 -5.55 8.26
N ALA A 28 18.60 -5.12 7.61
CA ALA A 28 18.63 -4.01 6.67
C ALA A 28 19.03 -2.71 7.39
N ILE A 29 18.41 -2.40 8.51
CA ILE A 29 18.68 -1.18 9.30
C ILE A 29 20.16 -1.18 9.77
N GLU A 30 20.62 -2.25 10.41
CA GLU A 30 22.01 -2.34 10.88
C GLU A 30 23.01 -2.11 9.73
N LEU A 31 22.74 -2.70 8.57
CA LEU A 31 23.63 -2.57 7.43
C LEU A 31 23.56 -1.17 6.80
N PHE A 32 22.37 -0.56 6.71
CA PHE A 32 22.22 0.83 6.26
C PHE A 32 22.95 1.80 7.19
N GLU A 33 22.85 1.66 8.51
CA GLU A 33 23.57 2.49 9.49
C GLU A 33 25.08 2.41 9.30
N GLN A 34 25.61 1.20 9.16
CA GLN A 34 27.05 0.98 8.91
C GLN A 34 27.49 1.61 7.57
N VAL A 35 26.75 1.35 6.49
CA VAL A 35 27.06 1.92 5.16
C VAL A 35 26.96 3.43 5.18
N LEU A 36 25.97 4.00 5.87
CA LEU A 36 25.81 5.44 6.00
C LEU A 36 27.01 6.08 6.70
N ALA A 37 27.47 5.50 7.82
CA ALA A 37 28.65 5.99 8.53
C ALA A 37 29.91 5.94 7.64
N ASP A 38 30.12 4.86 6.92
CA ASP A 38 31.24 4.72 5.98
C ASP A 38 31.14 5.71 4.81
N ARG A 39 29.94 5.87 4.20
CA ARG A 39 29.73 6.84 3.12
C ARG A 39 29.93 8.27 3.55
N VAL A 40 29.46 8.65 4.74
CA VAL A 40 29.73 9.99 5.30
C VAL A 40 31.22 10.23 5.43
N ARG A 41 31.98 9.25 5.94
CA ARG A 41 33.43 9.35 6.12
C ARG A 41 34.21 9.40 4.80
N VAL A 42 33.80 8.60 3.79
CA VAL A 42 34.56 8.42 2.54
C VAL A 42 34.12 9.41 1.45
N LEU A 43 32.81 9.67 1.32
CA LEU A 43 32.24 10.46 0.25
C LEU A 43 31.76 11.83 0.73
N GLY A 44 31.50 12.00 2.01
CA GLY A 44 30.90 13.18 2.60
C GLY A 44 29.39 13.07 2.77
N ALA A 45 28.84 13.94 3.62
CA ALA A 45 27.42 13.92 4.00
C ALA A 45 26.49 14.30 2.82
N ASP A 46 26.98 15.15 1.91
CA ASP A 46 26.22 15.72 0.79
C ASP A 46 26.33 14.88 -0.50
N HIS A 47 27.10 13.80 -0.49
CA HIS A 47 27.24 12.95 -1.67
C HIS A 47 25.91 12.26 -2.02
N PRO A 48 25.48 12.22 -3.29
CA PRO A 48 24.21 11.60 -3.70
C PRO A 48 24.02 10.19 -3.13
N ASP A 49 25.03 9.35 -3.16
CA ASP A 49 24.95 8.00 -2.59
C ASP A 49 24.75 8.00 -1.07
N THR A 50 25.32 8.97 -0.35
CA THR A 50 25.11 9.12 1.09
C THR A 50 23.67 9.51 1.38
N LEU A 51 23.12 10.45 0.60
CA LEU A 51 21.73 10.88 0.70
C LEU A 51 20.77 9.75 0.34
N ASN A 52 21.11 8.91 -0.65
CA ASN A 52 20.34 7.73 -1.01
C ASN A 52 20.30 6.70 0.12
N THR A 53 21.45 6.39 0.75
CA THR A 53 21.47 5.49 1.91
C THR A 53 20.63 6.02 3.06
N ARG A 54 20.73 7.32 3.34
CA ARG A 54 19.95 7.96 4.40
C ARG A 54 18.45 7.90 4.14
N ASN A 55 18.02 8.10 2.88
CA ASN A 55 16.63 7.93 2.48
C ASN A 55 16.16 6.48 2.63
N SER A 56 16.97 5.49 2.22
CA SER A 56 16.63 4.07 2.38
C SER A 56 16.52 3.65 3.84
N LEU A 57 17.40 4.18 4.71
CA LEU A 57 17.33 3.95 6.16
C LEU A 57 16.02 4.52 6.74
N ALA A 58 15.58 5.69 6.29
CA ALA A 58 14.32 6.29 6.73
C ALA A 58 13.12 5.42 6.31
N VAL A 59 13.13 4.86 5.07
CA VAL A 59 12.12 3.90 4.62
C VAL A 59 12.10 2.65 5.50
N ALA A 60 13.27 2.10 5.84
CA ALA A 60 13.37 0.93 6.71
C ALA A 60 12.86 1.21 8.13
N TYR A 61 13.10 2.42 8.68
CA TYR A 61 12.51 2.82 9.97
C TYR A 61 10.99 2.92 9.91
N ASP A 62 10.42 3.48 8.84
CA ASP A 62 8.97 3.53 8.63
C ASP A 62 8.36 2.12 8.59
N ALA A 63 8.99 1.20 7.87
CA ALA A 63 8.54 -0.18 7.74
C ALA A 63 8.48 -0.95 9.07
N VAL A 64 9.30 -0.61 10.05
CA VAL A 64 9.28 -1.22 11.40
C VAL A 64 8.48 -0.42 12.43
N GLY A 65 7.78 0.65 12.01
CA GLY A 65 6.98 1.49 12.89
C GLY A 65 7.78 2.51 13.70
N ARG A 66 9.08 2.73 13.38
CA ARG A 66 9.90 3.80 13.99
C ARG A 66 9.63 5.14 13.30
N PHE A 67 8.35 5.50 13.25
CA PHE A 67 7.85 6.61 12.43
C PHE A 67 8.47 7.97 12.76
N GLY A 68 8.70 8.26 14.05
CA GLY A 68 9.33 9.53 14.47
C GLY A 68 10.73 9.70 13.88
N GLU A 69 11.54 8.63 13.94
CA GLU A 69 12.89 8.62 13.40
C GLU A 69 12.90 8.68 11.86
N ALA A 70 11.94 8.00 11.23
CA ALA A 70 11.74 8.05 9.79
C ALA A 70 11.43 9.47 9.30
N ILE A 71 10.46 10.15 9.92
CA ILE A 71 10.06 11.52 9.58
C ILE A 71 11.25 12.47 9.75
N GLU A 72 11.92 12.45 10.92
CA GLU A 72 13.07 13.30 11.19
C GLU A 72 14.20 13.11 10.16
N LEU A 73 14.41 11.85 9.76
CA LEU A 73 15.44 11.53 8.78
C LEU A 73 15.04 11.96 7.37
N PHE A 74 13.77 11.77 6.96
CA PHE A 74 13.27 12.27 5.69
C PHE A 74 13.32 13.79 5.58
N GLU A 75 12.96 14.53 6.64
CA GLU A 75 13.04 16.00 6.66
C GLU A 75 14.48 16.48 6.46
N ARG A 76 15.45 15.84 7.12
CA ARG A 76 16.89 16.15 6.94
C ARG A 76 17.36 15.83 5.52
N VAL A 77 17.02 14.65 4.99
CA VAL A 77 17.39 14.27 3.63
C VAL A 77 16.76 15.20 2.61
N LEU A 78 15.50 15.59 2.81
CA LEU A 78 14.81 16.53 1.93
C LEU A 78 15.51 17.89 1.90
N ALA A 79 15.84 18.46 3.06
CA ALA A 79 16.57 19.71 3.14
C ALA A 79 17.94 19.64 2.41
N ASP A 80 18.69 18.55 2.61
CA ASP A 80 19.97 18.34 1.96
C ASP A 80 19.82 18.16 0.44
N ARG A 81 18.80 17.36 -0.03
CA ARG A 81 18.54 17.17 -1.45
C ARG A 81 18.10 18.44 -2.16
N VAL A 82 17.24 19.25 -1.53
CA VAL A 82 16.86 20.57 -2.08
C VAL A 82 18.08 21.45 -2.25
N ARG A 83 18.99 21.50 -1.27
CA ARG A 83 20.22 22.30 -1.30
C ARG A 83 21.22 21.80 -2.35
N VAL A 84 21.39 20.48 -2.51
CA VAL A 84 22.44 19.88 -3.33
C VAL A 84 21.97 19.62 -4.77
N LEU A 85 20.75 19.12 -4.91
CA LEU A 85 20.20 18.65 -6.20
C LEU A 85 19.15 19.61 -6.78
N GLY A 86 18.52 20.42 -5.94
CA GLY A 86 17.38 21.27 -6.29
C GLY A 86 16.03 20.61 -5.98
N ALA A 87 14.99 21.44 -5.90
CA ALA A 87 13.63 21.00 -5.55
C ALA A 87 13.01 20.09 -6.62
N ASP A 88 13.37 20.29 -7.87
CA ASP A 88 12.82 19.56 -9.03
C ASP A 88 13.55 18.25 -9.35
N HIS A 89 14.61 17.92 -8.62
CA HIS A 89 15.34 16.68 -8.88
C HIS A 89 14.50 15.45 -8.54
N PRO A 90 14.49 14.40 -9.40
CA PRO A 90 13.69 13.19 -9.16
C PRO A 90 13.87 12.59 -7.76
N ASP A 91 15.09 12.53 -7.24
CA ASP A 91 15.36 12.04 -5.89
C ASP A 91 14.75 12.95 -4.82
N THR A 92 14.69 14.27 -5.05
CA THR A 92 14.04 15.21 -4.12
C THR A 92 12.53 14.99 -4.10
N LEU A 93 11.92 14.83 -5.28
CA LEU A 93 10.49 14.51 -5.42
C LEU A 93 10.16 13.16 -4.75
N ASN A 94 11.03 12.15 -4.92
CA ASN A 94 10.88 10.85 -4.24
C ASN A 94 10.92 10.98 -2.71
N THR A 95 11.84 11.79 -2.15
CA THR A 95 11.87 12.02 -0.70
C THR A 95 10.60 12.71 -0.18
N ARG A 96 10.06 13.68 -0.94
CA ARG A 96 8.79 14.34 -0.59
C ARG A 96 7.64 13.33 -0.54
N ASN A 97 7.58 12.39 -1.50
CA ASN A 97 6.58 11.33 -1.50
C ASN A 97 6.71 10.42 -0.28
N ASN A 98 7.93 10.00 0.06
CA ASN A 98 8.18 9.16 1.22
C ASN A 98 7.83 9.86 2.54
N LEU A 99 8.16 11.16 2.67
CA LEU A 99 7.81 11.97 3.84
C LEU A 99 6.27 12.09 3.99
N ALA A 100 5.55 12.37 2.90
CA ALA A 100 4.09 12.41 2.93
C ALA A 100 3.48 11.05 3.33
N SER A 101 4.05 9.94 2.85
CA SER A 101 3.66 8.60 3.28
C SER A 101 3.92 8.36 4.77
N ALA A 102 5.06 8.82 5.28
CA ALA A 102 5.37 8.71 6.71
C ALA A 102 4.40 9.55 7.58
N TYR A 103 4.00 10.76 7.14
CA TYR A 103 2.95 11.52 7.81
C TYR A 103 1.62 10.76 7.85
N LYS A 104 1.22 10.13 6.75
CA LYS A 104 0.02 9.27 6.72
C LYS A 104 0.12 8.12 7.71
N SER A 105 1.28 7.45 7.80
CA SER A 105 1.51 6.30 8.70
C SER A 105 1.30 6.65 10.18
N VAL A 106 1.53 7.91 10.57
CA VAL A 106 1.29 8.40 11.95
C VAL A 106 -0.08 9.09 12.13
N GLY A 107 -0.95 9.03 11.11
CA GLY A 107 -2.27 9.66 11.16
C GLY A 107 -2.28 11.18 10.96
N ARG A 108 -1.16 11.80 10.56
CA ARG A 108 -1.07 13.22 10.19
C ARG A 108 -1.60 13.43 8.77
N PHE A 109 -2.87 13.02 8.55
CA PHE A 109 -3.47 12.98 7.20
C PHE A 109 -3.55 14.35 6.52
N GLY A 110 -3.82 15.43 7.26
CA GLY A 110 -3.84 16.78 6.70
C GLY A 110 -2.52 17.14 6.05
N GLU A 111 -1.41 16.98 6.79
CA GLU A 111 -0.06 17.27 6.30
C GLU A 111 0.37 16.34 5.15
N ALA A 112 -0.05 15.09 5.17
CA ALA A 112 0.19 14.17 4.07
C ALA A 112 -0.54 14.61 2.79
N ILE A 113 -1.80 15.02 2.90
CA ILE A 113 -2.61 15.52 1.78
C ILE A 113 -1.98 16.79 1.20
N ASP A 114 -1.70 17.78 2.03
CA ASP A 114 -1.09 19.04 1.58
C ASP A 114 0.24 18.78 0.84
N ALA A 115 1.09 17.90 1.41
CA ALA A 115 2.36 17.53 0.80
C ALA A 115 2.19 16.82 -0.56
N TRP A 116 1.21 15.92 -0.69
CA TRP A 116 0.95 15.25 -1.97
C TRP A 116 0.25 16.15 -3.01
N GLU A 117 -0.63 17.07 -2.59
CA GLU A 117 -1.24 18.05 -3.50
C GLU A 117 -0.15 18.94 -4.14
N GLU A 118 0.78 19.48 -3.35
CA GLU A 118 1.90 20.25 -3.84
C GLU A 118 2.84 19.40 -4.72
N LEU A 119 3.19 18.21 -4.25
CA LEU A 119 4.08 17.31 -4.99
C LEU A 119 3.51 16.91 -6.33
N LEU A 120 2.19 16.66 -6.43
CA LEU A 120 1.54 16.27 -7.67
C LEU A 120 1.68 17.37 -8.75
N LEU A 121 1.53 18.64 -8.38
CA LEU A 121 1.74 19.76 -9.29
C LEU A 121 3.18 19.80 -9.83
N ASP A 122 4.16 19.59 -8.95
CA ASP A 122 5.57 19.56 -9.34
C ASP A 122 5.89 18.34 -10.21
N CYS A 123 5.42 17.15 -9.86
CA CYS A 123 5.60 15.94 -10.68
C CYS A 123 5.00 16.11 -12.07
N GLN A 124 3.80 16.70 -12.19
CA GLN A 124 3.18 16.96 -13.48
C GLN A 124 4.00 17.95 -14.33
N ARG A 125 4.53 19.00 -13.69
CA ARG A 125 5.36 20.02 -14.35
C ARG A 125 6.72 19.48 -14.80
N VAL A 126 7.38 18.69 -13.95
CA VAL A 126 8.78 18.27 -14.14
C VAL A 126 8.88 16.96 -14.92
N LEU A 127 8.06 15.98 -14.57
CA LEU A 127 8.12 14.63 -15.11
C LEU A 127 7.07 14.38 -16.20
N GLY A 128 5.99 15.13 -16.17
CA GLY A 128 4.81 14.93 -17.03
C GLY A 128 3.70 14.11 -16.37
N ALA A 129 2.50 14.22 -16.93
CA ALA A 129 1.29 13.61 -16.35
C ALA A 129 1.31 12.06 -16.37
N ASP A 130 2.01 11.49 -17.35
CA ASP A 130 2.07 10.05 -17.60
C ASP A 130 3.27 9.35 -16.92
N HIS A 131 4.13 10.11 -16.26
CA HIS A 131 5.30 9.53 -15.60
C HIS A 131 4.86 8.62 -14.43
N PRO A 132 5.51 7.45 -14.24
CA PRO A 132 5.17 6.53 -13.16
C PRO A 132 5.06 7.20 -11.78
N ASP A 133 6.01 8.07 -11.44
CA ASP A 133 6.01 8.77 -10.14
C ASP A 133 4.83 9.74 -10.02
N THR A 134 4.43 10.42 -11.11
CA THR A 134 3.23 11.27 -11.12
C THR A 134 1.97 10.45 -10.89
N LEU A 135 1.87 9.29 -11.54
CA LEU A 135 0.74 8.37 -11.38
C LEU A 135 0.71 7.77 -9.97
N ASN A 136 1.88 7.46 -9.38
CA ASN A 136 1.99 6.99 -8.00
C ASN A 136 1.56 8.07 -7.02
N THR A 137 2.08 9.29 -7.14
CA THR A 137 1.70 10.43 -6.29
C THR A 137 0.20 10.67 -6.32
N ARG A 138 -0.43 10.61 -7.50
CA ARG A 138 -1.89 10.76 -7.65
C ARG A 138 -2.65 9.64 -6.97
N ASN A 139 -2.19 8.39 -7.07
CA ASN A 139 -2.78 7.25 -6.39
C ASN A 139 -2.66 7.37 -4.85
N ASP A 140 -1.52 7.83 -4.35
CA ASP A 140 -1.27 7.97 -2.91
C ASP A 140 -2.10 9.10 -2.31
N LEU A 141 -2.27 10.22 -3.04
CA LEU A 141 -3.20 11.29 -2.67
C LEU A 141 -4.66 10.79 -2.62
N ALA A 142 -5.08 9.99 -3.60
CA ALA A 142 -6.41 9.39 -3.60
C ALA A 142 -6.64 8.46 -2.39
N LEU A 143 -5.62 7.67 -2.01
CA LEU A 143 -5.65 6.86 -0.79
C LEU A 143 -5.74 7.72 0.48
N ALA A 144 -5.05 8.86 0.50
CA ALA A 144 -5.11 9.78 1.64
C ALA A 144 -6.52 10.40 1.77
N TYR A 145 -7.14 10.84 0.66
CA TYR A 145 -8.54 11.29 0.65
C TYR A 145 -9.50 10.21 1.13
N HIS A 146 -9.34 8.96 0.65
CA HIS A 146 -10.12 7.83 1.12
C HIS A 146 -10.01 7.67 2.64
N SER A 147 -8.79 7.75 3.19
CA SER A 147 -8.51 7.53 4.62
C SER A 147 -9.18 8.57 5.54
N VAL A 148 -9.46 9.76 5.03
CA VAL A 148 -10.16 10.83 5.77
C VAL A 148 -11.64 10.95 5.40
N GLY A 149 -12.19 10.01 4.62
CA GLY A 149 -13.59 10.00 4.23
C GLY A 149 -13.96 10.97 3.10
N ARG A 150 -12.97 11.60 2.44
CA ARG A 150 -13.19 12.44 1.24
C ARG A 150 -13.36 11.55 0.00
N PHE A 151 -14.38 10.67 0.06
CA PHE A 151 -14.56 9.60 -0.94
C PHE A 151 -14.84 10.11 -2.35
N GLY A 152 -15.55 11.24 -2.50
CA GLY A 152 -15.82 11.82 -3.82
C GLY A 152 -14.53 12.18 -4.56
N GLU A 153 -13.61 12.85 -3.87
CA GLU A 153 -12.32 13.25 -4.42
C GLU A 153 -11.40 12.03 -4.65
N ALA A 154 -11.45 11.06 -3.74
CA ALA A 154 -10.72 9.80 -3.91
C ALA A 154 -11.18 9.06 -5.18
N ILE A 155 -12.49 8.93 -5.40
CA ILE A 155 -13.06 8.27 -6.59
C ILE A 155 -12.60 9.00 -7.87
N GLU A 156 -12.75 10.32 -7.93
CA GLU A 156 -12.35 11.11 -9.09
C GLU A 156 -10.88 10.92 -9.45
N LEU A 157 -10.00 10.93 -8.44
CA LEU A 157 -8.57 10.71 -8.67
C LEU A 157 -8.27 9.26 -9.08
N PHE A 158 -8.88 8.26 -8.43
CA PHE A 158 -8.68 6.86 -8.81
C PHE A 158 -9.16 6.56 -10.22
N GLU A 159 -10.32 7.07 -10.63
CA GLU A 159 -10.84 6.90 -11.99
C GLU A 159 -9.87 7.48 -13.02
N ARG A 160 -9.35 8.70 -12.78
CA ARG A 160 -8.35 9.34 -13.67
C ARG A 160 -7.05 8.54 -13.73
N VAL A 161 -6.48 8.17 -12.57
CA VAL A 161 -5.22 7.44 -12.55
C VAL A 161 -5.36 6.03 -13.12
N LEU A 162 -6.53 5.39 -12.94
CA LEU A 162 -6.81 4.09 -13.53
C LEU A 162 -6.84 4.18 -15.06
N ALA A 163 -7.54 5.18 -15.61
CA ALA A 163 -7.58 5.40 -17.06
C ALA A 163 -6.17 5.65 -17.64
N ASP A 164 -5.37 6.48 -16.97
CA ASP A 164 -3.99 6.77 -17.39
C ASP A 164 -3.11 5.51 -17.28
N ARG A 165 -3.18 4.73 -16.18
CA ARG A 165 -2.41 3.50 -16.03
C ARG A 165 -2.80 2.43 -17.05
N VAL A 166 -4.08 2.27 -17.36
CA VAL A 166 -4.54 1.36 -18.42
C VAL A 166 -3.94 1.76 -19.77
N ARG A 167 -3.92 3.06 -20.08
CA ARG A 167 -3.35 3.58 -21.34
C ARG A 167 -1.84 3.44 -21.43
N VAL A 168 -1.11 3.69 -20.33
CA VAL A 168 0.36 3.76 -20.31
C VAL A 168 1.01 2.41 -20.03
N LEU A 169 0.45 1.65 -19.08
CA LEU A 169 1.03 0.41 -18.56
C LEU A 169 0.27 -0.84 -19.04
N GLY A 170 -0.97 -0.69 -19.45
CA GLY A 170 -1.89 -1.79 -19.77
C GLY A 170 -2.81 -2.18 -18.62
N PRO A 171 -3.92 -2.90 -18.93
CA PRO A 171 -4.93 -3.27 -17.95
C PRO A 171 -4.41 -4.27 -16.89
N ASP A 172 -3.43 -5.10 -17.24
CA ASP A 172 -2.95 -6.22 -16.43
C ASP A 172 -1.70 -5.86 -15.60
N HIS A 173 -1.20 -4.62 -15.75
CA HIS A 173 -0.01 -4.18 -15.02
C HIS A 173 -0.29 -4.18 -13.50
N PRO A 174 0.65 -4.63 -12.65
CA PRO A 174 0.46 -4.69 -11.20
C PRO A 174 -0.06 -3.37 -10.59
N ASP A 175 0.46 -2.22 -11.00
CA ASP A 175 0.02 -0.92 -10.49
C ASP A 175 -1.40 -0.56 -10.96
N THR A 176 -1.79 -0.95 -12.18
CA THR A 176 -3.16 -0.80 -12.68
C THR A 176 -4.13 -1.61 -11.82
N LEU A 177 -3.78 -2.86 -11.51
CA LEU A 177 -4.59 -3.73 -10.65
C LEU A 177 -4.66 -3.19 -9.20
N VAL A 178 -3.60 -2.58 -8.69
CA VAL A 178 -3.64 -1.90 -7.37
C VAL A 178 -4.62 -0.75 -7.38
N THR A 179 -4.56 0.15 -8.38
CA THR A 179 -5.50 1.27 -8.49
C THR A 179 -6.95 0.80 -8.62
N ARG A 180 -7.20 -0.21 -9.46
CA ARG A 180 -8.54 -0.79 -9.63
C ARG A 180 -9.06 -1.37 -8.32
N SER A 181 -8.23 -2.05 -7.55
CA SER A 181 -8.58 -2.58 -6.22
C SER A 181 -8.89 -1.46 -5.21
N ASN A 182 -8.13 -0.36 -5.23
CA ASN A 182 -8.35 0.80 -4.36
C ASN A 182 -9.67 1.52 -4.71
N LEU A 183 -9.96 1.68 -6.00
CA LEU A 183 -11.23 2.25 -6.48
C LEU A 183 -12.40 1.37 -6.05
N ALA A 184 -12.30 0.04 -6.22
CA ALA A 184 -13.32 -0.91 -5.77
C ALA A 184 -13.58 -0.79 -4.27
N SER A 185 -12.51 -0.69 -3.46
CA SER A 185 -12.61 -0.49 -2.01
C SER A 185 -13.28 0.85 -1.67
N THR A 186 -13.05 1.89 -2.48
CA THR A 186 -13.67 3.19 -2.27
C THR A 186 -15.16 3.18 -2.65
N TYR A 187 -15.53 2.51 -3.75
CA TYR A 187 -16.94 2.27 -4.10
C TYR A 187 -17.66 1.47 -3.02
N PHE A 188 -17.02 0.43 -2.49
CA PHE A 188 -17.54 -0.34 -1.35
C PHE A 188 -17.84 0.57 -0.14
N SER A 189 -16.90 1.46 0.21
CA SER A 189 -17.01 2.35 1.37
C SER A 189 -18.16 3.35 1.24
N VAL A 190 -18.60 3.70 0.03
CA VAL A 190 -19.74 4.60 -0.22
C VAL A 190 -21.04 3.86 -0.58
N GLY A 191 -21.05 2.52 -0.47
CA GLY A 191 -22.23 1.70 -0.74
C GLY A 191 -22.53 1.48 -2.24
N ARG A 192 -21.63 1.83 -3.15
CA ARG A 192 -21.72 1.51 -4.59
C ARG A 192 -21.32 0.06 -4.83
N LEU A 193 -22.10 -0.87 -4.24
CA LEU A 193 -21.71 -2.28 -4.09
C LEU A 193 -21.60 -3.02 -5.42
N GLY A 194 -22.51 -2.74 -6.37
CA GLY A 194 -22.46 -3.36 -7.70
C GLY A 194 -21.15 -3.04 -8.45
N GLU A 195 -20.74 -1.78 -8.43
CA GLU A 195 -19.49 -1.33 -9.07
C GLU A 195 -18.24 -1.85 -8.33
N ALA A 196 -18.31 -1.95 -7.00
CA ALA A 196 -17.25 -2.55 -6.22
C ALA A 196 -17.05 -4.04 -6.58
N ILE A 197 -18.14 -4.81 -6.67
CA ILE A 197 -18.14 -6.22 -7.05
C ILE A 197 -17.53 -6.39 -8.43
N GLU A 198 -18.01 -5.64 -9.43
CA GLU A 198 -17.51 -5.70 -10.81
C GLU A 198 -15.99 -5.48 -10.89
N LEU A 199 -15.49 -4.45 -10.19
CA LEU A 199 -14.05 -4.16 -10.20
C LEU A 199 -13.25 -5.21 -9.43
N PHE A 200 -13.75 -5.75 -8.31
CA PHE A 200 -13.05 -6.82 -7.60
C PHE A 200 -13.00 -8.11 -8.41
N GLU A 201 -14.08 -8.48 -9.14
CA GLU A 201 -14.11 -9.62 -10.04
C GLU A 201 -13.06 -9.47 -11.15
N GLN A 202 -12.96 -8.29 -11.78
CA GLN A 202 -11.95 -8.00 -12.79
C GLN A 202 -10.53 -8.13 -12.20
N VAL A 203 -10.27 -7.54 -11.03
CA VAL A 203 -8.97 -7.64 -10.36
C VAL A 203 -8.63 -9.08 -10.02
N LEU A 204 -9.60 -9.85 -9.53
CA LEU A 204 -9.39 -11.25 -9.17
C LEU A 204 -9.02 -12.06 -10.39
N ALA A 205 -9.80 -11.97 -11.48
CA ALA A 205 -9.56 -12.68 -12.72
C ALA A 205 -8.16 -12.42 -13.30
N GLU A 206 -7.67 -11.16 -13.24
CA GLU A 206 -6.34 -10.83 -13.73
C GLU A 206 -5.24 -11.29 -12.77
N ARG A 207 -5.45 -11.16 -11.45
CA ARG A 207 -4.47 -11.65 -10.46
C ARG A 207 -4.29 -13.16 -10.52
N GLU A 208 -5.35 -13.93 -10.73
CA GLU A 208 -5.27 -15.39 -10.87
C GLU A 208 -4.49 -15.82 -12.13
N LYS A 209 -4.46 -15.00 -13.19
CA LYS A 209 -3.67 -15.28 -14.41
C LYS A 209 -2.18 -14.93 -14.23
N ILE A 210 -1.88 -13.86 -13.50
CA ILE A 210 -0.52 -13.28 -13.43
C ILE A 210 0.21 -13.76 -12.18
N LEU A 211 -0.51 -13.88 -11.07
CA LEU A 211 -0.02 -14.36 -9.79
C LEU A 211 -0.59 -15.74 -9.53
N ASP A 212 0.02 -16.48 -8.63
CA ASP A 212 -0.54 -17.73 -8.15
C ASP A 212 -1.88 -17.47 -7.41
N PRO A 213 -2.90 -18.35 -7.50
CA PRO A 213 -4.12 -18.27 -6.68
C PRO A 213 -3.85 -18.16 -5.18
N ASP A 214 -2.71 -18.69 -4.73
CA ASP A 214 -2.23 -18.64 -3.35
C ASP A 214 -1.48 -17.36 -3.00
N HIS A 215 -1.26 -16.47 -3.96
CA HIS A 215 -0.55 -15.23 -3.70
C HIS A 215 -1.32 -14.33 -2.70
N PRO A 216 -0.67 -13.74 -1.68
CA PRO A 216 -1.35 -12.95 -0.64
C PRO A 216 -2.30 -11.87 -1.19
N LYS A 217 -1.90 -11.18 -2.27
CA LYS A 217 -2.76 -10.16 -2.92
C LYS A 217 -4.02 -10.78 -3.55
N THR A 218 -3.96 -12.01 -4.06
CA THR A 218 -5.10 -12.75 -4.60
C THR A 218 -6.06 -13.13 -3.47
N LEU A 219 -5.54 -13.68 -2.37
CA LEU A 219 -6.33 -14.02 -1.19
C LEU A 219 -7.04 -12.80 -0.58
N ILE A 220 -6.36 -11.64 -0.50
CA ILE A 220 -6.97 -10.38 -0.06
C ILE A 220 -8.12 -9.97 -0.99
N THR A 221 -7.94 -10.08 -2.32
CA THR A 221 -8.99 -9.71 -3.28
C THR A 221 -10.21 -10.60 -3.14
N ARG A 222 -10.02 -11.91 -2.98
CA ARG A 222 -11.11 -12.87 -2.74
C ARG A 222 -11.90 -12.53 -1.47
N ASN A 223 -11.22 -12.16 -0.38
CA ASN A 223 -11.89 -11.72 0.84
C ASN A 223 -12.66 -10.40 0.65
N ASN A 224 -12.11 -9.42 -0.07
CA ASN A 224 -12.79 -8.16 -0.34
C ASN A 224 -14.02 -8.36 -1.23
N LEU A 225 -13.93 -9.20 -2.24
CA LEU A 225 -15.07 -9.57 -3.08
C LEU A 225 -16.17 -10.27 -2.27
N ALA A 226 -15.82 -11.24 -1.42
CA ALA A 226 -16.78 -11.90 -0.55
C ALA A 226 -17.46 -10.92 0.42
N SER A 227 -16.72 -9.95 0.95
CA SER A 227 -17.27 -8.87 1.78
C SER A 227 -18.23 -7.98 0.99
N ALA A 228 -17.92 -7.71 -0.28
CA ALA A 228 -18.80 -6.92 -1.16
C ALA A 228 -20.09 -7.69 -1.50
N TYR A 229 -20.03 -8.98 -1.79
CA TYR A 229 -21.21 -9.84 -1.96
C TYR A 229 -22.09 -9.84 -0.70
N TYR A 230 -21.47 -10.05 0.48
CA TYR A 230 -22.21 -10.02 1.73
C TYR A 230 -22.96 -8.70 1.95
N SER A 231 -22.27 -7.56 1.74
CA SER A 231 -22.85 -6.22 1.90
C SER A 231 -23.94 -5.91 0.88
N ALA A 232 -23.90 -6.54 -0.30
CA ALA A 232 -24.91 -6.45 -1.33
C ALA A 232 -26.13 -7.37 -1.08
N GLY A 233 -26.09 -8.22 -0.02
CA GLY A 233 -27.15 -9.20 0.27
C GLY A 233 -27.02 -10.50 -0.54
N HIS A 234 -25.94 -10.68 -1.27
CA HIS A 234 -25.63 -11.91 -2.02
C HIS A 234 -24.97 -12.92 -1.08
N PHE A 235 -25.77 -13.42 -0.11
CA PHE A 235 -25.23 -14.24 0.97
C PHE A 235 -24.70 -15.60 0.51
N ASP A 236 -25.36 -16.22 -0.46
CA ASP A 236 -24.94 -17.53 -1.02
C ASP A 236 -23.56 -17.40 -1.67
N GLU A 237 -23.36 -16.38 -2.50
CA GLU A 237 -22.09 -16.11 -3.18
C GLU A 237 -20.97 -15.75 -2.16
N ALA A 238 -21.32 -15.00 -1.13
CA ALA A 238 -20.38 -14.65 -0.06
C ALA A 238 -19.92 -15.88 0.70
N ILE A 239 -20.85 -16.77 1.10
CA ILE A 239 -20.55 -18.00 1.82
C ILE A 239 -19.70 -18.94 0.96
N ASP A 240 -20.10 -19.17 -0.30
CA ASP A 240 -19.34 -20.04 -1.23
C ASP A 240 -17.91 -19.54 -1.44
N ALA A 241 -17.75 -18.21 -1.63
CA ALA A 241 -16.43 -17.59 -1.77
C ALA A 241 -15.56 -17.76 -0.51
N LEU A 242 -16.14 -17.56 0.68
CA LEU A 242 -15.40 -17.66 1.94
C LEU A 242 -15.08 -19.11 2.32
N GLU A 243 -15.98 -20.07 2.04
CA GLU A 243 -15.74 -21.51 2.24
C GLU A 243 -14.58 -22.03 1.39
N LYS A 244 -14.44 -21.53 0.16
CA LYS A 244 -13.31 -21.85 -0.71
C LYS A 244 -12.03 -21.13 -0.28
N LEU A 245 -12.12 -19.92 0.24
CA LEU A 245 -10.97 -19.09 0.63
C LEU A 245 -10.32 -19.55 1.94
N LEU A 246 -11.11 -19.95 2.95
CA LEU A 246 -10.62 -20.25 4.29
C LEU A 246 -9.56 -21.36 4.32
N PRO A 247 -9.73 -22.52 3.65
CA PRO A 247 -8.70 -23.55 3.58
C PRO A 247 -7.40 -23.07 2.93
N ASP A 248 -7.49 -22.23 1.89
CA ASP A 248 -6.31 -21.65 1.23
C ASP A 248 -5.56 -20.71 2.17
N CYS A 249 -6.26 -19.82 2.88
CA CYS A 249 -5.64 -18.96 3.89
C CYS A 249 -4.97 -19.77 5.01
N GLN A 250 -5.61 -20.82 5.51
CA GLN A 250 -5.05 -21.69 6.55
C GLN A 250 -3.77 -22.40 6.07
N ARG A 251 -3.77 -22.87 4.83
CA ARG A 251 -2.63 -23.58 4.21
C ARG A 251 -1.45 -22.65 3.93
N VAL A 252 -1.74 -21.47 3.36
CA VAL A 252 -0.70 -20.54 2.86
C VAL A 252 -0.16 -19.62 3.94
N LEU A 253 -1.05 -19.06 4.76
CA LEU A 253 -0.72 -18.02 5.74
C LEU A 253 -0.66 -18.57 7.17
N GLY A 254 -1.30 -19.71 7.42
CA GLY A 254 -1.47 -20.27 8.75
C GLY A 254 -2.73 -19.78 9.46
N ARG A 255 -3.16 -20.53 10.48
CA ARG A 255 -4.43 -20.26 11.20
C ARG A 255 -4.41 -18.96 12.00
N GLU A 256 -3.25 -18.58 12.53
CA GLU A 256 -3.09 -17.38 13.37
C GLU A 256 -2.96 -16.08 12.56
N HIS A 257 -2.81 -16.17 11.25
CA HIS A 257 -2.66 -15.00 10.41
C HIS A 257 -3.91 -14.10 10.44
N PRO A 258 -3.77 -12.75 10.49
CA PRO A 258 -4.90 -11.82 10.58
C PRO A 258 -5.96 -12.02 9.49
N LEU A 259 -5.53 -12.23 8.23
CA LEU A 259 -6.45 -12.49 7.13
C LEU A 259 -7.23 -13.80 7.32
N THR A 260 -6.60 -14.88 7.80
CA THR A 260 -7.26 -16.16 8.07
C THR A 260 -8.36 -15.99 9.10
N LYS A 261 -8.07 -15.32 10.22
CA LYS A 261 -9.06 -14.99 11.26
C LYS A 261 -10.19 -14.10 10.73
N GLN A 262 -9.86 -13.15 9.86
CA GLN A 262 -10.88 -12.28 9.26
C GLN A 262 -11.83 -13.07 8.35
N VAL A 263 -11.31 -13.96 7.51
CA VAL A 263 -12.11 -14.83 6.62
C VAL A 263 -13.00 -15.76 7.45
N GLU A 264 -12.48 -16.37 8.51
CA GLU A 264 -13.24 -17.22 9.42
C GLU A 264 -14.41 -16.45 10.06
N LYS A 265 -14.13 -15.27 10.60
CA LYS A 265 -15.15 -14.40 11.18
C LYS A 265 -16.21 -13.97 10.16
N ASN A 266 -15.78 -13.58 8.93
CA ASN A 266 -16.71 -13.17 7.88
C ASN A 266 -17.64 -14.34 7.49
N LEU A 267 -17.10 -15.58 7.43
CA LEU A 267 -17.88 -16.77 7.12
C LEU A 267 -18.92 -17.08 8.20
N GLU A 268 -18.53 -16.99 9.48
CA GLU A 268 -19.46 -17.18 10.61
C GLU A 268 -20.60 -16.15 10.56
N VAL A 269 -20.29 -14.89 10.31
CA VAL A 269 -21.28 -13.81 10.22
C VAL A 269 -22.23 -14.07 9.05
N ALA A 270 -21.71 -14.38 7.87
CA ALA A 270 -22.53 -14.64 6.68
C ALA A 270 -23.49 -15.85 6.89
N LYS A 271 -23.01 -16.93 7.48
CA LYS A 271 -23.85 -18.12 7.80
C LYS A 271 -24.94 -17.80 8.83
N ARG A 272 -24.64 -16.96 9.81
CA ARG A 272 -25.60 -16.56 10.84
C ARG A 272 -26.74 -15.71 10.28
N GLU A 273 -26.45 -14.80 9.37
CA GLU A 273 -27.49 -13.97 8.71
C GLU A 273 -28.41 -14.81 7.83
N MET A 274 -27.87 -15.84 7.16
CA MET A 274 -28.64 -16.73 6.32
C MET A 274 -29.51 -17.72 7.12
N ASN A 275 -29.05 -18.13 8.33
CA ASN A 275 -29.77 -19.01 9.23
C ASN A 275 -29.87 -18.34 10.62
N PRO A 276 -30.74 -17.34 10.81
CA PRO A 276 -30.92 -16.73 12.11
C PRO A 276 -31.39 -17.79 13.11
N PRO A 277 -30.87 -17.82 14.35
CA PRO A 277 -31.35 -18.74 15.35
C PRO A 277 -32.85 -18.50 15.59
N ASP A 278 -33.62 -19.59 15.65
CA ASP A 278 -35.06 -19.54 15.93
C ASP A 278 -35.33 -18.58 17.09
N THR A 279 -36.06 -17.50 16.81
CA THR A 279 -36.59 -16.65 17.86
C THR A 279 -37.56 -17.52 18.71
N PRO A 280 -37.34 -17.68 20.02
CA PRO A 280 -38.30 -18.43 20.83
C PRO A 280 -39.69 -17.79 20.65
N SER A 281 -40.65 -18.58 20.20
CA SER A 281 -42.04 -18.16 20.09
C SER A 281 -42.46 -17.57 21.42
N PRO A 282 -43.17 -16.43 21.47
CA PRO A 282 -43.71 -15.92 22.71
C PRO A 282 -44.60 -17.01 23.30
N GLU A 283 -44.24 -17.48 24.49
CA GLU A 283 -45.11 -18.39 25.25
C GLU A 283 -46.48 -17.74 25.30
N THR A 284 -47.46 -18.33 24.61
CA THR A 284 -48.86 -18.01 24.81
C THR A 284 -49.21 -18.44 26.22
N GLY A 285 -49.11 -17.49 27.16
CA GLY A 285 -49.69 -17.66 28.50
C GLY A 285 -51.19 -17.82 28.33
N GLU A 286 -51.64 -19.04 28.38
CA GLU A 286 -53.01 -19.34 28.72
C GLU A 286 -53.12 -19.27 30.25
N ASP A 287 -53.87 -18.26 30.75
CA ASP A 287 -54.59 -18.27 32.02
C ASP A 287 -56.05 -17.89 31.78
#